data_4bc56222be87794ab90102447e13447a
#
_entry.id   4bc56222be87794ab90102447e13447a
#
_cell.length_a   1.000
_cell.length_b   1.000
_cell.length_c   1.000
_cell.angle_alpha   90.00
_cell.angle_beta   90.00
_cell.angle_gamma   90.00
#
_symmetry.space_group_name_H-M   'P 1'
#
loop_
_entity.id
_entity.type
_entity.pdbx_description
1 polymer ?
#
loop_
_entity_poly.entity_id
_entity_poly.type
_entity_poly.pdbx_seq_one_letter_code
_entity_poly.pdbx_strand_id
1 'polypeptide(L)'
;MKRIDLSGLRTLVMLLVLAACSTEHEEERIYFEISQSISNGFQSTDGKPQDSSISFNTGDIIGVFLTEQGSQLSTDSYLYNQACIFDGNQWSLGKRFSFPAENKGQKMRMVAYYPFMQPLVNAVLPFEVATLQNNANKQKESDLLFAEQEYIISEAAVDIHFSHLMSQVTFQVDYANGISDVCSNIYLKACNQCSLNLENGAVSTHGTVTSIEAMKLKEETSDNSSRRFSLLIPPQHLSDEQAIELKINESPFFIKLDQTFDSGVHYIMHLTVLGDRQVTLNGVSVASWESVNVTQGSLYSPETYSTGDVIVYQKMREKHPVTLVVTGDGFTTNELAPNGLFESSAREALNCLFSVEPYKSYREYFNVYILPTVSEETGAGNTDTGKMRNTYFKTSWGNNYSDMQVKDYNEIFDFVSSTCPDIIENKTSIDKVPVFLLVNDSRYGGICWIWNNGLSYAIIPLTEGNLQWSGNSSIGISTGDWKNVFVHEGGGHGFGKLLDEYHYNDSPNYTAE
;
A
#
# COMPACT_ATOMS: atom_id res chain seq x y z
N MET A 1 63.63 37.43 47.46
CA MET A 1 62.87 37.14 46.25
C MET A 1 61.84 36.06 46.56
N LYS A 2 60.56 36.46 46.74
CA LYS A 2 59.44 35.49 46.95
C LYS A 2 58.91 34.99 45.57
N ARG A 3 58.97 33.68 45.34
CA ARG A 3 58.31 33.07 44.19
C ARG A 3 56.83 33.13 44.43
N ILE A 4 56.09 33.73 43.49
CA ILE A 4 54.65 33.73 43.45
C ILE A 4 54.25 32.40 42.79
N ASP A 5 53.46 31.61 43.53
CA ASP A 5 52.95 30.36 43.09
C ASP A 5 51.76 30.61 42.14
N LEU A 6 51.94 30.28 40.87
CA LEU A 6 50.97 30.48 39.78
C LEU A 6 50.01 29.31 39.60
N SER A 7 50.02 28.33 40.52
CA SER A 7 49.16 27.11 40.37
C SER A 7 47.67 27.40 40.56
N GLY A 8 47.31 28.36 41.43
CA GLY A 8 45.94 28.76 41.71
C GLY A 8 45.23 29.50 40.54
N LEU A 9 46.03 30.24 39.74
CA LEU A 9 45.49 31.05 38.65
C LEU A 9 45.12 30.18 37.41
N ARG A 10 45.81 29.04 37.20
CA ARG A 10 45.46 28.11 36.10
C ARG A 10 44.19 27.33 36.39
N THR A 11 43.92 26.98 37.63
CA THR A 11 42.71 26.26 38.03
C THR A 11 41.47 27.17 37.98
N LEU A 12 41.62 28.45 38.29
CA LEU A 12 40.52 29.42 38.23
C LEU A 12 40.14 29.77 36.77
N VAL A 13 41.13 29.88 35.87
CA VAL A 13 40.86 30.11 34.43
C VAL A 13 40.26 28.89 33.77
N MET A 14 40.63 27.67 34.22
CA MET A 14 40.04 26.44 33.68
C MET A 14 38.61 26.20 34.17
N LEU A 15 38.25 26.64 35.37
CA LEU A 15 36.88 26.61 35.88
C LEU A 15 35.97 27.67 35.23
N LEU A 16 36.52 28.83 34.83
CA LEU A 16 35.77 29.86 34.10
C LEU A 16 35.55 29.52 32.63
N VAL A 17 36.41 28.69 32.02
CA VAL A 17 36.21 28.21 30.64
C VAL A 17 35.20 27.04 30.59
N LEU A 18 35.02 26.27 31.68
CA LEU A 18 34.01 25.23 31.79
C LEU A 18 32.62 25.76 32.14
N ALA A 19 32.51 27.01 32.65
CA ALA A 19 31.21 27.65 32.88
C ALA A 19 30.67 28.43 31.67
N ALA A 20 31.45 28.50 30.57
CA ALA A 20 31.02 29.05 29.28
C ALA A 20 30.58 27.95 28.28
N CYS A 21 30.32 26.70 28.73
CA CYS A 21 29.44 25.82 28.02
C CYS A 21 28.05 26.43 28.12
N SER A 22 27.66 27.15 27.05
CA SER A 22 26.32 27.61 26.81
C SER A 22 25.36 26.46 27.11
N THR A 23 24.47 26.69 28.06
CA THR A 23 23.17 26.03 27.99
C THR A 23 22.62 26.41 26.61
N GLU A 24 22.81 25.57 25.60
CA GLU A 24 21.92 25.57 24.48
C GLU A 24 20.55 25.37 25.12
N HIS A 25 19.80 26.46 25.23
CA HIS A 25 18.37 26.34 25.43
C HIS A 25 17.89 25.54 24.23
N GLU A 26 17.63 24.22 24.39
CA GLU A 26 16.83 23.50 23.44
C GLU A 26 15.53 24.30 23.31
N GLU A 27 15.37 24.96 22.18
CA GLU A 27 14.14 25.68 21.89
C GLU A 27 13.02 24.66 22.00
N GLU A 28 12.08 24.92 22.88
CA GLU A 28 10.89 24.09 23.04
C GLU A 28 10.13 24.05 21.70
N ARG A 29 9.85 22.85 21.19
CA ARG A 29 9.28 22.66 19.85
C ARG A 29 7.99 21.87 19.91
N ILE A 30 7.03 22.29 19.09
CA ILE A 30 5.74 21.63 18.93
C ILE A 30 5.81 20.77 17.66
N TYR A 31 5.67 19.46 17.81
CA TYR A 31 5.72 18.53 16.70
C TYR A 31 4.36 18.42 16.01
N PHE A 32 4.39 18.45 14.67
CA PHE A 32 3.20 18.20 13.88
C PHE A 32 2.98 16.69 13.77
N GLU A 33 1.83 16.23 14.24
CA GLU A 33 1.46 14.82 14.25
C GLU A 33 0.02 14.65 13.73
N ILE A 34 -0.22 13.59 12.96
CA ILE A 34 -1.54 13.23 12.44
C ILE A 34 -1.98 11.96 13.17
N SER A 35 -3.11 12.02 13.88
CA SER A 35 -3.63 10.91 14.68
C SER A 35 -4.43 9.94 13.85
N GLN A 36 -5.48 10.43 13.21
CA GLN A 36 -6.42 9.63 12.42
C GLN A 36 -6.83 10.39 11.17
N SER A 37 -7.32 9.67 10.19
CA SER A 37 -8.01 10.25 9.06
C SER A 37 -9.42 9.69 9.03
N ILE A 38 -10.38 10.60 8.96
CA ILE A 38 -11.81 10.29 8.94
C ILE A 38 -12.32 10.76 7.58
N SER A 39 -13.10 9.93 6.87
CA SER A 39 -13.88 10.44 5.75
C SER A 39 -15.26 10.84 6.22
N ASN A 40 -15.70 11.99 5.77
CA ASN A 40 -17.10 12.33 5.86
C ASN A 40 -17.83 11.60 4.74
N GLY A 41 -18.63 10.60 5.10
CA GLY A 41 -19.60 10.01 4.21
C GLY A 41 -20.54 11.08 3.66
N PHE A 42 -21.00 10.86 2.42
CA PHE A 42 -21.82 11.82 1.71
C PHE A 42 -23.11 12.20 2.43
N GLN A 43 -23.59 13.40 2.14
CA GLN A 43 -24.92 13.84 2.56
C GLN A 43 -25.97 12.93 1.88
N SER A 44 -26.69 12.18 2.69
CA SER A 44 -27.95 11.56 2.29
C SER A 44 -28.95 12.68 1.98
N THR A 45 -29.87 12.43 1.07
CA THR A 45 -30.98 13.34 0.73
C THR A 45 -31.84 13.72 1.94
N ASP A 46 -31.66 13.08 3.08
CA ASP A 46 -32.39 13.31 4.34
C ASP A 46 -31.56 14.14 5.35
N GLY A 47 -30.40 14.65 4.98
CA GLY A 47 -29.63 15.60 5.82
C GLY A 47 -29.00 15.00 7.08
N LYS A 48 -28.90 13.67 7.20
CA LYS A 48 -28.20 12.99 8.28
C LYS A 48 -26.80 12.59 7.85
N PRO A 49 -25.73 13.00 8.57
CA PRO A 49 -24.40 12.45 8.32
C PRO A 49 -24.42 10.97 8.70
N GLN A 50 -24.12 10.10 7.74
CA GLN A 50 -23.91 8.70 8.01
C GLN A 50 -22.41 8.47 8.10
N ASP A 51 -21.97 7.93 9.22
CA ASP A 51 -20.58 7.65 9.57
C ASP A 51 -20.01 6.57 8.62
N SER A 52 -19.38 7.02 7.54
CA SER A 52 -18.64 6.15 6.64
C SER A 52 -17.15 6.44 6.81
N SER A 53 -16.50 5.73 7.72
CA SER A 53 -15.06 5.85 7.90
C SER A 53 -14.31 5.19 6.74
N ILE A 54 -13.45 5.94 6.04
CA ILE A 54 -12.45 5.35 5.16
C ILE A 54 -11.46 4.60 6.06
N SER A 55 -11.26 3.32 5.81
CA SER A 55 -10.15 2.60 6.43
C SER A 55 -8.93 2.66 5.53
N PHE A 56 -7.86 3.26 6.03
CA PHE A 56 -6.56 3.19 5.39
C PHE A 56 -5.84 1.91 5.80
N ASN A 57 -5.12 1.32 4.86
CA ASN A 57 -4.30 0.14 5.10
C ASN A 57 -2.87 0.56 5.42
N THR A 58 -2.16 -0.26 6.16
CA THR A 58 -0.72 -0.10 6.35
C THR A 58 -0.02 0.07 5.01
N GLY A 59 0.76 1.15 4.88
CA GLY A 59 1.44 1.48 3.64
C GLY A 59 0.70 2.47 2.73
N ASP A 60 -0.55 2.83 3.02
CA ASP A 60 -1.20 3.93 2.31
C ASP A 60 -0.43 5.24 2.52
N ILE A 61 -0.38 6.05 1.47
CA ILE A 61 0.37 7.31 1.47
C ILE A 61 -0.56 8.44 1.06
N ILE A 62 -0.58 9.51 1.87
CA ILE A 62 -1.25 10.76 1.57
C ILE A 62 -0.23 11.86 1.26
N GLY A 63 -0.62 12.84 0.44
CA GLY A 63 0.12 14.08 0.26
C GLY A 63 -0.41 15.15 1.20
N VAL A 64 0.49 15.80 1.94
CA VAL A 64 0.13 16.83 2.92
C VAL A 64 0.80 18.16 2.57
N PHE A 65 0.01 19.22 2.64
CA PHE A 65 0.47 20.60 2.55
C PHE A 65 0.10 21.34 3.83
N LEU A 66 0.97 22.22 4.26
CA LEU A 66 0.75 23.09 5.41
C LEU A 66 1.28 24.48 5.10
N THR A 67 0.43 25.49 5.08
CA THR A 67 0.77 26.86 4.76
C THR A 67 0.08 27.84 5.69
N GLU A 68 0.44 29.10 5.66
CA GLU A 68 -0.25 30.14 6.39
C GLU A 68 -1.69 30.28 5.93
N GLN A 69 -2.57 30.67 6.85
CA GLN A 69 -3.98 30.89 6.53
C GLN A 69 -4.13 31.94 5.43
N GLY A 70 -4.85 31.60 4.36
CA GLY A 70 -5.07 32.47 3.19
C GLY A 70 -3.95 32.51 2.15
N SER A 71 -2.86 31.75 2.36
CA SER A 71 -1.78 31.61 1.39
C SER A 71 -2.07 30.50 0.37
N GLN A 72 -1.51 30.67 -0.84
CA GLN A 72 -1.53 29.63 -1.87
C GLN A 72 -0.52 28.52 -1.56
N LEU A 73 -0.77 27.32 -2.10
CA LEU A 73 0.16 26.20 -1.99
C LEU A 73 1.37 26.45 -2.92
N SER A 74 2.55 26.51 -2.32
CA SER A 74 3.80 26.76 -3.04
C SER A 74 4.95 26.02 -2.37
N THR A 75 6.10 25.98 -3.02
CA THR A 75 7.32 25.41 -2.45
C THR A 75 7.81 26.15 -1.20
N ASP A 76 7.28 27.34 -0.93
CA ASP A 76 7.57 28.12 0.29
C ASP A 76 6.62 27.75 1.45
N SER A 77 5.64 26.87 1.23
CA SER A 77 4.78 26.32 2.29
C SER A 77 5.61 25.53 3.32
N TYR A 78 5.17 25.49 4.57
CA TYR A 78 5.84 24.73 5.64
C TYR A 78 5.96 23.23 5.30
N LEU A 79 4.91 22.65 4.71
CA LEU A 79 4.93 21.35 4.05
C LEU A 79 4.38 21.52 2.64
N TYR A 80 5.09 21.05 1.65
CA TYR A 80 4.67 21.08 0.26
C TYR A 80 4.70 19.66 -0.31
N ASN A 81 3.53 19.12 -0.61
CA ASN A 81 3.37 17.75 -1.12
C ASN A 81 4.18 16.71 -0.33
N GLN A 82 4.17 16.84 0.99
CA GLN A 82 4.92 15.93 1.84
C GLN A 82 4.20 14.59 1.94
N ALA A 83 4.89 13.51 1.57
CA ALA A 83 4.39 12.17 1.76
C ALA A 83 4.23 11.85 3.25
N CYS A 84 3.06 11.33 3.61
CA CYS A 84 2.75 10.86 4.94
C CYS A 84 2.22 9.43 4.86
N ILE A 85 2.86 8.50 5.54
CA ILE A 85 2.65 7.05 5.40
C ILE A 85 1.89 6.53 6.62
N PHE A 86 0.86 5.73 6.38
CA PHE A 86 0.11 5.05 7.43
C PHE A 86 0.79 3.74 7.82
N ASP A 87 1.13 3.58 9.11
CA ASP A 87 1.79 2.37 9.61
C ASP A 87 0.82 1.30 10.15
N GLY A 88 -0.49 1.55 10.03
CA GLY A 88 -1.56 0.72 10.59
C GLY A 88 -2.17 1.29 11.86
N ASN A 89 -1.50 2.23 12.53
CA ASN A 89 -1.97 2.89 13.74
C ASN A 89 -1.96 4.42 13.65
N GLN A 90 -0.92 4.97 13.01
CA GLN A 90 -0.70 6.41 12.92
C GLN A 90 -0.05 6.78 11.59
N TRP A 91 -0.18 8.05 11.21
CA TRP A 91 0.48 8.62 10.07
C TRP A 91 1.87 9.11 10.42
N SER A 92 2.85 8.85 9.58
CA SER A 92 4.24 9.24 9.79
C SER A 92 4.77 10.04 8.61
N LEU A 93 5.28 11.23 8.89
CA LEU A 93 6.15 11.97 7.96
C LEU A 93 7.53 11.31 7.95
N GLY A 94 8.14 11.16 6.78
CA GLY A 94 9.48 10.61 6.66
C GLY A 94 10.53 11.39 7.46
N LYS A 95 10.32 12.69 7.65
CA LYS A 95 11.11 13.56 8.52
C LYS A 95 10.18 14.27 9.49
N ARG A 96 10.50 14.22 10.80
CA ARG A 96 9.75 14.97 11.82
C ARG A 96 9.75 16.47 11.49
N PHE A 97 8.56 17.05 11.49
CA PHE A 97 8.35 18.47 11.31
C PHE A 97 7.87 19.10 12.63
N SER A 98 8.37 20.28 12.96
CA SER A 98 8.02 20.96 14.21
C SER A 98 8.06 22.48 14.06
N PHE A 99 7.25 23.15 14.86
CA PHE A 99 7.23 24.60 15.02
C PHE A 99 7.96 25.03 16.29
N PRO A 100 8.53 26.25 16.34
CA PRO A 100 8.90 26.88 17.60
C PRO A 100 7.69 27.00 18.54
N ALA A 101 7.90 26.86 19.86
CA ALA A 101 6.82 26.92 20.84
C ALA A 101 6.04 28.26 20.83
N GLU A 102 6.68 29.34 20.41
CA GLU A 102 6.08 30.68 20.25
C GLU A 102 4.96 30.70 19.19
N ASN A 103 4.93 29.75 18.26
CA ASN A 103 3.89 29.63 17.24
C ASN A 103 2.63 28.93 17.75
N LYS A 104 2.59 28.50 19.03
CA LYS A 104 1.42 27.84 19.62
C LYS A 104 0.16 28.70 19.47
N GLY A 105 -0.92 28.09 18.97
CA GLY A 105 -2.19 28.77 18.76
C GLY A 105 -2.32 29.50 17.43
N GLN A 106 -1.27 29.55 16.60
CA GLN A 106 -1.38 30.10 15.25
C GLN A 106 -2.23 29.17 14.37
N LYS A 107 -3.00 29.80 13.48
CA LYS A 107 -3.88 29.10 12.52
C LYS A 107 -3.18 28.91 11.20
N MET A 108 -3.22 27.70 10.72
CA MET A 108 -2.62 27.26 9.47
C MET A 108 -3.70 26.69 8.55
N ARG A 109 -3.48 26.76 7.26
CA ARG A 109 -4.25 26.04 6.26
C ARG A 109 -3.57 24.71 5.99
N MET A 110 -4.30 23.61 6.21
CA MET A 110 -3.86 22.27 5.88
C MET A 110 -4.67 21.71 4.72
N VAL A 111 -3.98 21.17 3.71
CA VAL A 111 -4.56 20.44 2.59
C VAL A 111 -3.94 19.06 2.55
N ALA A 112 -4.77 18.03 2.35
CA ALA A 112 -4.31 16.67 2.16
C ALA A 112 -5.09 15.97 1.04
N TYR A 113 -4.47 14.97 0.41
CA TYR A 113 -5.12 14.17 -0.63
C TYR A 113 -4.60 12.74 -0.64
N TYR A 114 -5.39 11.83 -1.19
CA TYR A 114 -5.05 10.43 -1.40
C TYR A 114 -5.52 9.98 -2.80
N PRO A 115 -4.81 9.10 -3.49
CA PRO A 115 -3.48 8.58 -3.18
C PRO A 115 -2.36 9.60 -3.48
N PHE A 116 -1.25 9.50 -2.76
CA PHE A 116 -0.08 10.36 -2.97
C PHE A 116 0.49 10.24 -4.37
N MET A 117 0.86 11.36 -4.97
CA MET A 117 1.44 11.45 -6.32
C MET A 117 2.55 12.51 -6.40
N GLN A 118 3.56 12.24 -7.23
CA GLN A 118 4.60 13.19 -7.64
C GLN A 118 4.88 13.03 -9.14
N PRO A 119 5.45 14.06 -9.83
CA PRO A 119 5.57 15.45 -9.41
C PRO A 119 4.26 16.24 -9.57
N LEU A 120 4.12 17.34 -8.84
CA LEU A 120 3.01 18.30 -8.99
C LEU A 120 3.43 19.49 -9.82
N VAL A 121 2.52 19.99 -10.64
CA VAL A 121 2.71 21.23 -11.39
C VAL A 121 1.61 22.21 -10.99
N ASN A 122 2.01 23.35 -10.39
CA ASN A 122 1.08 24.42 -10.00
C ASN A 122 -0.12 23.98 -9.13
N ALA A 123 0.12 23.12 -8.13
CA ALA A 123 -0.90 22.57 -7.26
C ALA A 123 -2.07 21.86 -7.99
N VAL A 124 -1.81 21.36 -9.21
CA VAL A 124 -2.75 20.55 -9.98
C VAL A 124 -2.25 19.12 -10.05
N LEU A 125 -3.10 18.19 -9.63
CA LEU A 125 -2.82 16.77 -9.57
C LEU A 125 -3.50 16.07 -10.75
N PRO A 126 -2.78 15.49 -11.73
CA PRO A 126 -3.37 14.61 -12.72
C PRO A 126 -3.78 13.29 -12.05
N PHE A 127 -4.96 12.78 -12.38
CA PHE A 127 -5.46 11.53 -11.82
C PHE A 127 -6.15 10.70 -12.89
N GLU A 128 -6.03 9.38 -12.75
CA GLU A 128 -6.65 8.43 -13.67
C GLU A 128 -7.22 7.27 -12.88
N VAL A 129 -8.51 6.98 -13.05
CA VAL A 129 -9.12 5.78 -12.49
C VAL A 129 -8.76 4.57 -13.35
N ALA A 130 -8.58 3.42 -12.74
CA ALA A 130 -8.26 2.19 -13.45
C ALA A 130 -9.42 1.81 -14.40
N THR A 131 -9.09 1.43 -15.63
CA THR A 131 -10.07 0.88 -16.57
C THR A 131 -10.52 -0.54 -16.19
N LEU A 132 -9.71 -1.25 -15.42
CA LEU A 132 -10.01 -2.58 -14.90
C LEU A 132 -10.18 -2.46 -13.38
N GLN A 133 -11.41 -2.24 -12.92
CA GLN A 133 -11.74 -2.11 -11.50
C GLN A 133 -12.38 -3.39 -10.94
N ASN A 134 -11.92 -4.56 -11.37
CA ASN A 134 -12.50 -5.87 -11.06
C ASN A 134 -12.18 -6.41 -9.66
N ASN A 135 -11.46 -5.64 -8.83
CA ASN A 135 -11.16 -6.00 -7.44
C ASN A 135 -11.05 -4.76 -6.55
N ALA A 136 -11.10 -4.98 -5.22
CA ALA A 136 -11.10 -3.93 -4.21
C ALA A 136 -9.87 -3.00 -4.27
N ASN A 137 -8.68 -3.54 -4.55
CA ASN A 137 -7.47 -2.74 -4.62
C ASN A 137 -7.51 -1.76 -5.80
N LYS A 138 -7.95 -2.23 -6.98
CA LYS A 138 -8.09 -1.37 -8.16
C LYS A 138 -9.16 -0.31 -7.97
N GLN A 139 -10.25 -0.63 -7.27
CA GLN A 139 -11.26 0.34 -6.91
C GLN A 139 -10.72 1.35 -5.89
N LYS A 140 -9.98 0.92 -4.86
CA LYS A 140 -9.34 1.79 -3.89
C LYS A 140 -8.30 2.73 -4.55
N GLU A 141 -7.48 2.22 -5.48
CA GLU A 141 -6.53 3.05 -6.25
C GLU A 141 -7.24 4.09 -7.12
N SER A 142 -8.50 3.86 -7.48
CA SER A 142 -9.33 4.76 -8.28
C SER A 142 -10.10 5.77 -7.43
N ASP A 143 -9.98 5.73 -6.10
CA ASP A 143 -10.67 6.61 -5.17
C ASP A 143 -9.78 7.81 -4.82
N LEU A 144 -10.10 8.96 -5.40
CA LEU A 144 -9.41 10.21 -5.14
C LEU A 144 -10.08 10.92 -3.96
N LEU A 145 -9.31 11.14 -2.89
CA LEU A 145 -9.76 11.82 -1.68
C LEU A 145 -9.10 13.17 -1.52
N PHE A 146 -9.83 14.11 -0.95
CA PHE A 146 -9.34 15.47 -0.68
C PHE A 146 -9.82 15.95 0.67
N ALA A 147 -8.95 16.67 1.37
CA ALA A 147 -9.25 17.36 2.62
C ALA A 147 -8.65 18.76 2.62
N GLU A 148 -9.43 19.75 3.05
CA GLU A 148 -8.96 21.08 3.37
C GLU A 148 -9.54 21.49 4.72
N GLN A 149 -8.67 21.88 5.66
CA GLN A 149 -9.10 22.27 6.99
C GLN A 149 -8.15 23.27 7.65
N GLU A 150 -8.65 23.97 8.68
CA GLU A 150 -7.82 24.77 9.57
C GLU A 150 -7.06 23.86 10.54
N TYR A 151 -5.76 24.09 10.68
CA TYR A 151 -4.91 23.47 11.70
C TYR A 151 -4.46 24.55 12.68
N ILE A 152 -4.63 24.31 13.98
CA ILE A 152 -4.11 25.17 15.05
C ILE A 152 -2.86 24.50 15.61
N ILE A 153 -1.74 25.22 15.56
CA ILE A 153 -0.46 24.71 16.09
C ILE A 153 -0.62 24.39 17.59
N SER A 154 -0.56 23.11 17.92
CA SER A 154 -0.74 22.59 19.28
C SER A 154 0.06 21.28 19.46
N GLU A 155 0.16 20.81 20.69
CA GLU A 155 0.76 19.52 21.03
C GLU A 155 -0.17 18.32 20.72
N ALA A 156 -1.43 18.61 20.38
CA ALA A 156 -2.37 17.55 20.00
C ALA A 156 -2.20 17.16 18.54
N ALA A 157 -2.21 15.87 18.27
CA ALA A 157 -2.26 15.36 16.91
C ALA A 157 -3.55 15.79 16.19
N VAL A 158 -3.49 15.99 14.87
CA VAL A 158 -4.63 16.47 14.07
C VAL A 158 -5.33 15.31 13.37
N ASP A 159 -6.65 15.32 13.40
CA ASP A 159 -7.47 14.44 12.58
C ASP A 159 -7.70 15.05 11.21
N ILE A 160 -7.55 14.27 10.14
CA ILE A 160 -7.80 14.71 8.76
C ILE A 160 -9.16 14.18 8.28
N HIS A 161 -10.01 15.07 7.81
CA HIS A 161 -11.35 14.74 7.31
C HIS A 161 -11.37 14.75 5.78
N PHE A 162 -11.33 13.58 5.17
CA PHE A 162 -11.36 13.43 3.72
C PHE A 162 -12.79 13.37 3.16
N SER A 163 -12.94 13.90 1.94
CA SER A 163 -14.12 13.70 1.10
C SER A 163 -13.73 12.96 -0.16
N HIS A 164 -14.61 12.08 -0.64
CA HIS A 164 -14.47 11.43 -1.94
C HIS A 164 -14.68 12.45 -3.07
N LEU A 165 -13.89 12.36 -4.12
CA LEU A 165 -14.00 13.24 -5.28
C LEU A 165 -14.48 12.52 -6.54
N MET A 166 -14.43 11.19 -6.56
CA MET A 166 -14.96 10.40 -7.67
C MET A 166 -16.46 10.20 -7.50
N SER A 167 -17.16 9.82 -8.56
CA SER A 167 -18.53 9.34 -8.51
C SER A 167 -18.50 7.82 -8.39
N GLN A 168 -19.21 7.27 -7.41
CA GLN A 168 -19.40 5.81 -7.31
C GLN A 168 -20.64 5.41 -8.10
N VAL A 169 -20.54 4.37 -8.92
CA VAL A 169 -21.67 3.79 -9.65
C VAL A 169 -21.80 2.33 -9.26
N THR A 170 -22.94 1.99 -8.68
CA THR A 170 -23.31 0.60 -8.38
C THR A 170 -24.43 0.18 -9.31
N PHE A 171 -24.24 -0.93 -10.01
CA PHE A 171 -25.26 -1.58 -10.82
C PHE A 171 -25.91 -2.68 -9.99
N GLN A 172 -27.20 -2.57 -9.75
CA GLN A 172 -28.03 -3.62 -9.19
C GLN A 172 -28.76 -4.31 -10.33
N VAL A 173 -28.44 -5.57 -10.58
CA VAL A 173 -28.99 -6.39 -11.66
C VAL A 173 -29.95 -7.40 -11.06
N ASP A 174 -31.24 -7.20 -11.28
CA ASP A 174 -32.30 -8.12 -10.88
C ASP A 174 -32.71 -9.01 -12.05
N TYR A 175 -33.15 -10.22 -11.77
CA TYR A 175 -33.56 -11.20 -12.78
C TYR A 175 -35.06 -11.47 -12.66
N ALA A 176 -35.78 -11.40 -13.76
CA ALA A 176 -37.20 -11.79 -13.76
C ALA A 176 -37.35 -13.29 -13.46
N ASN A 177 -38.49 -13.68 -12.90
CA ASN A 177 -38.76 -15.06 -12.49
C ASN A 177 -38.55 -16.06 -13.62
N GLY A 178 -37.80 -17.13 -13.36
CA GLY A 178 -37.53 -18.21 -14.29
C GLY A 178 -36.33 -18.00 -15.21
N ILE A 179 -35.56 -16.92 -15.03
CA ILE A 179 -34.36 -16.66 -15.81
C ILE A 179 -33.17 -17.33 -15.14
N SER A 180 -32.45 -18.15 -15.90
CA SER A 180 -31.20 -18.79 -15.50
C SER A 180 -29.93 -18.05 -16.01
N ASP A 181 -30.14 -17.02 -16.83
CA ASP A 181 -29.08 -16.24 -17.48
C ASP A 181 -28.42 -15.30 -16.46
N VAL A 182 -27.10 -15.34 -16.36
CA VAL A 182 -26.36 -14.65 -15.35
C VAL A 182 -25.44 -13.59 -15.96
N CYS A 183 -25.53 -12.36 -15.46
CA CYS A 183 -24.58 -11.29 -15.77
C CYS A 183 -23.21 -11.63 -15.18
N SER A 184 -22.19 -11.76 -16.01
CA SER A 184 -20.81 -12.03 -15.59
C SER A 184 -20.03 -10.76 -15.33
N ASN A 185 -20.13 -9.77 -16.21
CA ASN A 185 -19.38 -8.51 -16.17
C ASN A 185 -20.25 -7.32 -16.57
N ILE A 186 -19.92 -6.15 -16.03
CA ILE A 186 -20.49 -4.87 -16.47
C ILE A 186 -19.36 -3.90 -16.76
N TYR A 187 -19.52 -3.15 -17.84
CA TYR A 187 -18.61 -2.09 -18.26
C TYR A 187 -19.38 -0.77 -18.42
N LEU A 188 -18.75 0.33 -18.04
CA LEU A 188 -19.26 1.68 -18.26
C LEU A 188 -18.31 2.45 -19.16
N LYS A 189 -18.80 3.04 -20.25
CA LYS A 189 -18.02 3.92 -21.12
C LYS A 189 -17.99 5.32 -20.53
N ALA A 190 -16.82 5.75 -20.06
CA ALA A 190 -16.61 7.04 -19.42
C ALA A 190 -15.19 7.55 -19.68
N CYS A 191 -14.95 8.84 -19.51
CA CYS A 191 -13.58 9.35 -19.38
C CYS A 191 -13.01 8.88 -18.04
N ASN A 192 -11.80 8.32 -18.06
CA ASN A 192 -11.14 7.82 -16.86
C ASN A 192 -10.07 8.77 -16.32
N GLN A 193 -9.80 9.88 -16.98
CA GLN A 193 -8.79 10.88 -16.61
C GLN A 193 -9.42 12.16 -16.09
N CYS A 194 -8.82 12.73 -15.06
CA CYS A 194 -9.18 14.02 -14.52
C CYS A 194 -7.97 14.75 -13.92
N SER A 195 -8.17 15.97 -13.50
CA SER A 195 -7.21 16.73 -12.70
C SER A 195 -7.89 17.31 -11.47
N LEU A 196 -7.21 17.23 -10.33
CA LEU A 196 -7.62 17.87 -9.07
C LEU A 196 -6.85 19.17 -8.89
N ASN A 197 -7.56 20.26 -8.69
CA ASN A 197 -6.97 21.51 -8.21
C ASN A 197 -6.90 21.47 -6.68
N LEU A 198 -5.68 21.33 -6.14
CA LEU A 198 -5.45 21.24 -4.69
C LEU A 198 -5.71 22.54 -3.94
N GLU A 199 -5.84 23.69 -4.65
CA GLU A 199 -6.21 24.96 -4.01
C GLU A 199 -7.66 25.03 -3.59
N ASN A 200 -8.55 24.24 -4.19
CA ASN A 200 -10.00 24.35 -3.93
C ASN A 200 -10.76 23.02 -4.01
N GLY A 201 -10.05 21.89 -4.20
CA GLY A 201 -10.68 20.58 -4.31
C GLY A 201 -11.48 20.32 -5.60
N ALA A 202 -11.43 21.23 -6.58
CA ALA A 202 -12.19 21.09 -7.82
C ALA A 202 -11.60 20.01 -8.73
N VAL A 203 -12.46 19.11 -9.24
CA VAL A 203 -12.10 18.07 -10.21
C VAL A 203 -12.55 18.49 -11.61
N SER A 204 -11.64 18.34 -12.58
CA SER A 204 -11.92 18.61 -14.01
C SER A 204 -11.65 17.32 -14.80
N THR A 205 -12.71 16.70 -15.35
CA THR A 205 -12.61 15.50 -16.16
C THR A 205 -12.17 15.84 -17.58
N HIS A 206 -11.30 15.03 -18.14
CA HIS A 206 -10.74 15.19 -19.49
C HIS A 206 -10.30 13.85 -20.08
N GLY A 207 -9.78 13.88 -21.29
CA GLY A 207 -9.29 12.69 -22.00
C GLY A 207 -10.35 12.06 -22.91
N THR A 208 -10.11 10.82 -23.28
CA THR A 208 -10.99 10.05 -24.18
C THR A 208 -11.88 9.10 -23.40
N VAL A 209 -13.09 8.85 -23.93
CA VAL A 209 -13.99 7.84 -23.38
C VAL A 209 -13.36 6.46 -23.55
N THR A 210 -13.35 5.69 -22.48
CA THR A 210 -12.86 4.31 -22.45
C THR A 210 -13.87 3.40 -21.74
N SER A 211 -13.73 2.09 -21.91
CA SER A 211 -14.56 1.10 -21.22
C SER A 211 -13.94 0.77 -19.86
N ILE A 212 -14.70 0.97 -18.79
CA ILE A 212 -14.28 0.72 -17.41
C ILE A 212 -15.04 -0.48 -16.88
N GLU A 213 -14.33 -1.53 -16.48
CA GLU A 213 -14.92 -2.76 -15.91
C GLU A 213 -15.24 -2.57 -14.44
N ALA A 214 -16.48 -2.92 -14.06
CA ALA A 214 -16.96 -2.86 -12.69
C ALA A 214 -16.56 -4.11 -11.89
N MET A 215 -16.27 -3.90 -10.60
CA MET A 215 -16.05 -4.97 -9.64
C MET A 215 -17.37 -5.63 -9.28
N LYS A 216 -17.42 -6.96 -9.35
CA LYS A 216 -18.55 -7.73 -8.83
C LYS A 216 -18.52 -7.71 -7.30
N LEU A 217 -19.63 -7.29 -6.69
CA LEU A 217 -19.79 -7.29 -5.24
C LEU A 217 -20.24 -8.66 -4.74
N LYS A 218 -19.93 -8.95 -3.46
CA LYS A 218 -20.38 -10.19 -2.81
C LYS A 218 -21.91 -10.17 -2.67
N GLU A 219 -22.54 -11.29 -2.95
CA GLU A 219 -24.00 -11.45 -2.82
C GLU A 219 -24.37 -11.61 -1.35
N GLU A 220 -25.41 -10.88 -0.92
CA GLU A 220 -25.93 -10.96 0.45
C GLU A 220 -26.93 -12.12 0.61
N THR A 221 -27.46 -12.65 -0.50
CA THR A 221 -28.45 -13.72 -0.52
C THR A 221 -28.00 -14.89 -1.39
N SER A 222 -28.33 -16.11 -0.97
CA SER A 222 -27.96 -17.34 -1.66
C SER A 222 -28.88 -17.71 -2.84
N ASP A 223 -29.86 -16.88 -3.19
CA ASP A 223 -30.92 -17.22 -4.14
C ASP A 223 -30.64 -16.79 -5.59
N ASN A 224 -29.49 -16.17 -5.87
CA ASN A 224 -29.11 -15.65 -7.20
C ASN A 224 -30.18 -14.72 -7.87
N SER A 225 -31.07 -14.13 -7.07
CA SER A 225 -32.14 -13.27 -7.59
C SER A 225 -31.64 -11.88 -8.02
N SER A 226 -30.48 -11.46 -7.55
CA SER A 226 -29.85 -10.19 -7.93
C SER A 226 -28.32 -10.28 -7.89
N ARG A 227 -27.65 -9.40 -8.63
CA ARG A 227 -26.20 -9.21 -8.60
C ARG A 227 -25.84 -7.76 -8.55
N ARG A 228 -24.77 -7.43 -7.84
CA ARG A 228 -24.29 -6.07 -7.72
C ARG A 228 -22.88 -5.94 -8.27
N PHE A 229 -22.63 -4.82 -8.97
CA PHE A 229 -21.32 -4.45 -9.48
C PHE A 229 -21.04 -3.00 -9.13
N SER A 230 -19.80 -2.63 -8.88
CA SER A 230 -19.46 -1.25 -8.53
C SER A 230 -18.20 -0.80 -9.25
N LEU A 231 -18.13 0.48 -9.60
CA LEU A 231 -16.94 1.16 -10.13
C LEU A 231 -16.91 2.62 -9.70
N LEU A 232 -15.76 3.24 -9.89
CA LEU A 232 -15.54 4.67 -9.70
C LEU A 232 -15.22 5.34 -11.04
N ILE A 233 -15.77 6.53 -11.25
CA ILE A 233 -15.47 7.37 -12.40
C ILE A 233 -15.22 8.81 -11.96
N PRO A 234 -14.42 9.59 -12.69
CA PRO A 234 -14.40 11.04 -12.51
C PRO A 234 -15.78 11.66 -12.72
N PRO A 235 -16.14 12.75 -12.00
CA PRO A 235 -17.41 13.41 -12.17
C PRO A 235 -17.59 13.92 -13.60
N GLN A 236 -18.66 13.52 -14.29
CA GLN A 236 -18.89 13.84 -15.68
C GLN A 236 -20.35 13.63 -16.10
N HIS A 237 -20.72 14.19 -17.25
CA HIS A 237 -21.99 13.89 -17.91
C HIS A 237 -21.75 12.83 -18.98
N LEU A 238 -22.53 11.76 -18.96
CA LEU A 238 -22.51 10.71 -19.96
C LEU A 238 -23.81 10.75 -20.78
N SER A 239 -23.70 10.83 -22.10
CA SER A 239 -24.82 10.73 -23.03
C SER A 239 -24.39 9.88 -24.22
N ASP A 240 -24.62 8.58 -24.14
CA ASP A 240 -24.22 7.59 -25.14
C ASP A 240 -25.27 6.47 -25.26
N GLU A 241 -25.58 6.04 -26.50
CA GLU A 241 -26.53 4.96 -26.80
C GLU A 241 -26.03 3.58 -26.32
N GLN A 242 -24.75 3.43 -26.09
CA GLN A 242 -24.08 2.21 -25.64
C GLN A 242 -23.19 2.46 -24.42
N ALA A 243 -23.66 3.30 -23.50
CA ALA A 243 -22.89 3.72 -22.33
C ALA A 243 -22.58 2.54 -21.40
N ILE A 244 -23.54 1.64 -21.20
CA ILE A 244 -23.38 0.48 -20.32
C ILE A 244 -23.37 -0.78 -21.18
N GLU A 245 -22.35 -1.63 -21.02
CA GLU A 245 -22.25 -2.96 -21.60
C GLU A 245 -22.38 -4.00 -20.49
N LEU A 246 -23.36 -4.90 -20.59
CA LEU A 246 -23.47 -6.07 -19.72
C LEU A 246 -23.10 -7.32 -20.51
N LYS A 247 -22.33 -8.21 -19.91
CA LYS A 247 -22.13 -9.57 -20.47
C LYS A 247 -23.02 -10.55 -19.74
N ILE A 248 -23.96 -11.16 -20.53
CA ILE A 248 -24.87 -12.16 -20.03
C ILE A 248 -24.63 -13.42 -20.86
N ASN A 249 -24.17 -14.51 -20.22
CA ASN A 249 -23.75 -15.73 -20.91
C ASN A 249 -22.78 -15.42 -22.08
N GLU A 250 -21.76 -14.57 -21.80
CA GLU A 250 -20.74 -14.10 -22.76
C GLU A 250 -21.27 -13.25 -23.93
N SER A 251 -22.58 -13.00 -24.03
CA SER A 251 -23.15 -12.11 -25.05
C SER A 251 -23.25 -10.69 -24.52
N PRO A 252 -22.80 -9.65 -25.28
CA PRO A 252 -22.91 -8.27 -24.87
C PRO A 252 -24.31 -7.71 -25.08
N PHE A 253 -24.76 -6.92 -24.09
CA PHE A 253 -25.99 -6.13 -24.13
C PHE A 253 -25.65 -4.69 -23.84
N PHE A 254 -26.22 -3.76 -24.59
CA PHE A 254 -25.92 -2.34 -24.47
C PHE A 254 -27.14 -1.58 -23.99
N ILE A 255 -26.91 -0.64 -23.07
CA ILE A 255 -27.93 0.25 -22.51
C ILE A 255 -27.51 1.68 -22.75
N LYS A 256 -28.47 2.47 -23.25
CA LYS A 256 -28.36 3.92 -23.37
C LYS A 256 -28.36 4.55 -21.98
N LEU A 257 -27.51 5.57 -21.82
CA LEU A 257 -27.48 6.40 -20.64
C LEU A 257 -27.41 7.87 -21.03
N ASP A 258 -28.16 8.69 -20.28
CA ASP A 258 -28.08 10.15 -20.29
C ASP A 258 -28.14 10.61 -18.83
N GLN A 259 -26.97 10.75 -18.19
CA GLN A 259 -26.86 10.95 -16.75
C GLN A 259 -25.64 11.81 -16.40
N THR A 260 -25.82 12.74 -15.47
CA THR A 260 -24.72 13.47 -14.83
C THR A 260 -24.30 12.75 -13.55
N PHE A 261 -23.00 12.58 -13.41
CA PHE A 261 -22.35 12.01 -12.23
C PHE A 261 -21.57 13.12 -11.53
N ASP A 262 -22.02 13.48 -10.36
CA ASP A 262 -21.43 14.56 -9.55
C ASP A 262 -20.29 14.03 -8.67
N SER A 263 -19.34 14.91 -8.36
CA SER A 263 -18.23 14.60 -7.45
C SER A 263 -18.75 14.13 -6.11
N GLY A 264 -18.24 12.98 -5.68
CA GLY A 264 -18.53 12.46 -4.37
C GLY A 264 -19.94 11.89 -4.18
N VAL A 265 -20.67 11.59 -5.22
CA VAL A 265 -22.02 11.03 -5.14
C VAL A 265 -22.02 9.56 -5.51
N HIS A 266 -22.79 8.77 -4.77
CA HIS A 266 -23.01 7.36 -5.03
C HIS A 266 -24.34 7.16 -5.77
N TYR A 267 -24.26 6.66 -7.00
CA TYR A 267 -25.40 6.34 -7.85
C TYR A 267 -25.65 4.84 -7.87
N ILE A 268 -26.92 4.44 -7.69
CA ILE A 268 -27.37 3.05 -7.88
C ILE A 268 -28.21 2.98 -9.13
N MET A 269 -27.77 2.18 -10.10
CA MET A 269 -28.47 1.90 -11.34
C MET A 269 -29.22 0.58 -11.23
N HIS A 270 -30.54 0.63 -11.32
CA HIS A 270 -31.41 -0.53 -11.22
C HIS A 270 -31.66 -1.12 -12.62
N LEU A 271 -31.10 -2.30 -12.88
CA LEU A 271 -31.19 -3.02 -14.13
C LEU A 271 -32.04 -4.27 -13.92
N THR A 272 -32.88 -4.62 -14.88
CA THR A 272 -33.62 -5.90 -14.88
C THR A 272 -33.34 -6.68 -16.16
N VAL A 273 -32.91 -7.92 -16.00
CA VAL A 273 -32.79 -8.90 -17.07
C VAL A 273 -34.14 -9.58 -17.21
N LEU A 274 -34.76 -9.35 -18.36
CA LEU A 274 -36.04 -9.94 -18.73
C LEU A 274 -35.83 -11.21 -19.57
N GLY A 275 -36.86 -12.08 -19.68
CA GLY A 275 -36.86 -13.17 -20.64
C GLY A 275 -36.63 -12.65 -22.07
N ASP A 276 -36.22 -13.52 -22.97
CA ASP A 276 -35.93 -13.21 -24.38
C ASP A 276 -34.76 -12.22 -24.60
N ARG A 277 -33.77 -12.24 -23.70
CA ARG A 277 -32.53 -11.44 -23.79
C ARG A 277 -32.75 -9.91 -23.80
N GLN A 278 -33.71 -9.41 -23.07
CA GLN A 278 -33.94 -8.01 -22.89
C GLN A 278 -33.39 -7.54 -21.53
N VAL A 279 -32.69 -6.41 -21.52
CA VAL A 279 -32.23 -5.74 -20.30
C VAL A 279 -32.79 -4.33 -20.28
N THR A 280 -33.38 -3.92 -19.16
CA THR A 280 -33.94 -2.59 -18.98
C THR A 280 -33.25 -1.86 -17.83
N LEU A 281 -33.02 -0.55 -18.01
CA LEU A 281 -32.66 0.35 -16.94
C LEU A 281 -33.94 0.92 -16.32
N ASN A 282 -34.30 0.51 -15.11
CA ASN A 282 -35.54 0.90 -14.45
C ASN A 282 -35.47 2.23 -13.72
N GLY A 283 -34.26 2.71 -13.45
CA GLY A 283 -34.05 4.00 -12.80
C GLY A 283 -32.64 4.14 -12.23
N VAL A 284 -32.34 5.36 -11.80
CA VAL A 284 -31.12 5.72 -11.10
C VAL A 284 -31.53 6.35 -9.77
N SER A 285 -31.00 5.85 -8.67
CA SER A 285 -31.20 6.43 -7.35
C SER A 285 -29.84 6.89 -6.78
N VAL A 286 -29.90 7.86 -5.89
CA VAL A 286 -28.73 8.33 -5.13
C VAL A 286 -28.76 7.68 -3.76
N ALA A 287 -27.67 7.05 -3.38
CA ALA A 287 -27.49 6.47 -2.06
C ALA A 287 -26.42 7.25 -1.27
N SER A 288 -26.38 7.04 0.04
CA SER A 288 -25.20 7.38 0.81
C SER A 288 -24.02 6.58 0.26
N TRP A 289 -22.86 7.20 0.17
CA TRP A 289 -21.63 6.47 -0.12
C TRP A 289 -21.40 5.50 1.03
N GLU A 290 -21.74 4.25 0.82
CA GLU A 290 -21.29 3.23 1.73
C GLU A 290 -19.78 3.13 1.53
N SER A 291 -19.00 3.64 2.48
CA SER A 291 -17.62 3.22 2.58
C SER A 291 -17.70 1.71 2.75
N VAL A 292 -17.26 1.03 1.74
CA VAL A 292 -17.03 -0.39 1.87
C VAL A 292 -15.90 -0.48 2.87
N ASN A 293 -16.25 -0.67 4.14
CA ASN A 293 -15.30 -1.06 5.15
C ASN A 293 -14.69 -2.37 4.66
N VAL A 294 -13.46 -2.29 4.17
CA VAL A 294 -12.66 -3.46 3.78
C VAL A 294 -12.46 -4.41 4.97
N THR A 295 -12.88 -3.99 6.16
CA THR A 295 -12.78 -4.77 7.40
C THR A 295 -13.91 -5.76 7.65
N GLN A 296 -15.06 -5.72 6.96
CA GLN A 296 -16.09 -6.77 7.09
C GLN A 296 -17.07 -6.79 5.89
N GLY A 297 -16.79 -7.63 4.90
CA GLY A 297 -17.84 -8.55 4.46
C GLY A 297 -18.80 -8.12 3.37
N SER A 298 -18.53 -7.12 2.46
CA SER A 298 -19.39 -6.94 1.29
C SER A 298 -18.66 -6.65 -0.03
N LEU A 299 -17.34 -6.60 -0.03
CA LEU A 299 -16.56 -6.73 -1.25
C LEU A 299 -16.27 -8.22 -1.48
N TYR A 300 -16.21 -8.64 -2.73
CA TYR A 300 -15.57 -9.89 -3.07
C TYR A 300 -14.06 -9.73 -2.76
N SER A 301 -13.75 -9.87 -1.48
CA SER A 301 -12.45 -10.37 -1.09
C SER A 301 -12.51 -11.86 -1.42
N PRO A 302 -11.62 -12.42 -2.23
CA PRO A 302 -11.57 -13.86 -2.36
C PRO A 302 -11.58 -14.44 -0.93
N GLU A 303 -12.33 -15.49 -0.69
CA GLU A 303 -12.29 -16.19 0.60
C GLU A 303 -10.84 -16.55 0.94
N THR A 304 -10.02 -16.69 -0.09
CA THR A 304 -8.57 -16.94 -0.04
C THR A 304 -7.91 -16.37 -1.30
N TYR A 305 -6.66 -15.91 -1.17
CA TYR A 305 -5.87 -15.54 -2.33
C TYR A 305 -5.53 -16.75 -3.19
N SER A 306 -5.49 -16.53 -4.50
CA SER A 306 -5.06 -17.50 -5.48
C SER A 306 -3.64 -17.18 -5.98
N THR A 307 -2.97 -18.17 -6.54
CA THR A 307 -1.70 -17.93 -7.24
C THR A 307 -1.92 -16.97 -8.41
N GLY A 308 -1.14 -15.89 -8.44
CA GLY A 308 -1.24 -14.85 -9.46
C GLY A 308 -2.04 -13.62 -9.02
N ASP A 309 -2.66 -13.64 -7.84
CA ASP A 309 -3.22 -12.44 -7.23
C ASP A 309 -2.09 -11.46 -6.84
N VAL A 310 -2.43 -10.18 -6.76
CA VAL A 310 -1.48 -9.12 -6.41
C VAL A 310 -2.04 -8.32 -5.24
N ILE A 311 -1.34 -8.37 -4.12
CA ILE A 311 -1.61 -7.50 -2.98
C ILE A 311 -0.65 -6.32 -3.06
N VAL A 312 -1.18 -5.13 -3.23
CA VAL A 312 -0.37 -3.91 -3.23
C VAL A 312 -0.15 -3.48 -1.78
N TYR A 313 1.08 -3.65 -1.29
CA TYR A 313 1.45 -3.16 0.04
C TYR A 313 1.70 -1.66 0.03
N GLN A 314 2.42 -1.18 -0.98
CA GLN A 314 2.73 0.23 -1.19
C GLN A 314 2.93 0.48 -2.68
N LYS A 315 2.42 1.59 -3.19
CA LYS A 315 2.61 1.97 -4.59
C LYS A 315 2.91 3.46 -4.70
N MET A 316 4.07 3.73 -5.27
CA MET A 316 4.43 5.06 -5.74
C MET A 316 4.04 5.19 -7.21
N ARG A 317 3.57 6.36 -7.63
CA ARG A 317 3.23 6.63 -9.04
C ARG A 317 4.37 7.33 -9.78
N GLU A 318 5.59 6.94 -9.48
CA GLU A 318 6.77 7.46 -10.17
C GLU A 318 7.02 6.73 -11.49
N LYS A 319 7.71 7.41 -12.42
CA LYS A 319 8.02 6.83 -13.73
C LYS A 319 8.98 5.65 -13.64
N HIS A 320 9.83 5.62 -12.61
CA HIS A 320 10.84 4.60 -12.37
C HIS A 320 10.90 4.25 -10.87
N PRO A 321 9.93 3.50 -10.35
CA PRO A 321 9.92 3.10 -8.95
C PRO A 321 11.03 2.09 -8.65
N VAL A 322 11.45 2.06 -7.39
CA VAL A 322 12.23 0.95 -6.84
C VAL A 322 11.22 -0.13 -6.46
N THR A 323 11.23 -1.25 -7.16
CA THR A 323 10.23 -2.31 -6.95
C THR A 323 10.77 -3.41 -6.05
N LEU A 324 10.00 -3.78 -5.00
CA LEU A 324 10.21 -4.93 -4.14
C LEU A 324 9.06 -5.92 -4.29
N VAL A 325 9.38 -7.21 -4.25
CA VAL A 325 8.38 -8.28 -4.30
C VAL A 325 8.56 -9.22 -3.12
N VAL A 326 7.47 -9.50 -2.41
CA VAL A 326 7.38 -10.57 -1.42
C VAL A 326 6.46 -11.64 -1.99
N THR A 327 6.90 -12.89 -2.01
CA THR A 327 6.08 -14.04 -2.36
C THR A 327 6.20 -15.13 -1.29
N GLY A 328 5.47 -16.22 -1.41
CA GLY A 328 5.45 -17.27 -0.40
C GLY A 328 5.59 -18.68 -0.95
N ASP A 329 5.97 -19.63 -0.11
CA ASP A 329 5.90 -21.06 -0.39
C ASP A 329 5.49 -21.84 0.87
N GLY A 330 4.79 -22.96 0.67
CA GLY A 330 4.29 -23.76 1.78
C GLY A 330 3.07 -23.16 2.51
N PHE A 331 2.36 -22.22 1.89
CA PHE A 331 1.08 -21.71 2.38
C PHE A 331 -0.06 -22.36 1.61
N THR A 332 -0.95 -23.01 2.35
CA THR A 332 -2.16 -23.62 1.79
C THR A 332 -3.29 -22.58 1.67
N THR A 333 -4.36 -22.95 0.99
CA THR A 333 -5.54 -22.09 0.82
C THR A 333 -6.03 -21.49 2.15
N ASN A 334 -6.01 -22.26 3.25
CA ASN A 334 -6.46 -21.77 4.56
C ASN A 334 -5.57 -20.65 5.15
N GLU A 335 -4.29 -20.62 4.77
CA GLU A 335 -3.29 -19.68 5.27
C GLU A 335 -3.17 -18.44 4.38
N LEU A 336 -3.85 -18.49 3.20
CA LEU A 336 -3.91 -17.43 2.21
C LEU A 336 -5.21 -16.62 2.27
N ALA A 337 -5.96 -16.69 3.36
CA ALA A 337 -7.08 -15.77 3.56
C ALA A 337 -6.58 -14.32 3.69
N PRO A 338 -7.37 -13.31 3.29
CA PRO A 338 -7.06 -11.92 3.56
C PRO A 338 -6.78 -11.69 5.05
N ASN A 339 -5.65 -11.04 5.36
CA ASN A 339 -5.09 -10.92 6.72
C ASN A 339 -4.75 -12.27 7.40
N GLY A 340 -4.70 -13.36 6.64
CA GLY A 340 -4.25 -14.67 7.10
C GLY A 340 -2.72 -14.71 7.32
N LEU A 341 -2.21 -15.91 7.61
CA LEU A 341 -0.81 -16.09 8.01
C LEU A 341 0.18 -15.51 6.98
N PHE A 342 -0.01 -15.77 5.69
CA PHE A 342 0.89 -15.28 4.65
C PHE A 342 0.91 -13.75 4.56
N GLU A 343 -0.26 -13.13 4.39
CA GLU A 343 -0.35 -11.68 4.22
C GLU A 343 0.11 -10.95 5.49
N SER A 344 -0.31 -11.39 6.67
CA SER A 344 0.11 -10.77 7.93
C SER A 344 1.63 -10.85 8.13
N SER A 345 2.24 -12.01 7.85
CA SER A 345 3.69 -12.18 7.93
C SER A 345 4.43 -11.29 6.92
N ALA A 346 3.96 -11.23 5.67
CA ALA A 346 4.55 -10.36 4.66
C ALA A 346 4.51 -8.88 5.07
N ARG A 347 3.38 -8.43 5.63
CA ARG A 347 3.22 -7.06 6.13
C ARG A 347 4.10 -6.77 7.34
N GLU A 348 4.20 -7.71 8.31
CA GLU A 348 5.12 -7.58 9.45
C GLU A 348 6.58 -7.46 9.01
N ALA A 349 7.03 -8.31 8.08
CA ALA A 349 8.37 -8.28 7.53
C ALA A 349 8.68 -6.94 6.85
N LEU A 350 7.78 -6.47 6.02
CA LEU A 350 7.91 -5.18 5.33
C LEU A 350 7.90 -4.00 6.30
N ASN A 351 7.07 -4.02 7.34
CA ASN A 351 7.11 -3.02 8.39
C ASN A 351 8.46 -3.00 9.11
N CYS A 352 9.04 -4.17 9.40
CA CYS A 352 10.38 -4.28 9.97
C CYS A 352 11.44 -3.70 9.03
N LEU A 353 11.43 -4.04 7.74
CA LEU A 353 12.35 -3.51 6.73
C LEU A 353 12.28 -1.97 6.68
N PHE A 354 11.09 -1.41 6.59
CA PHE A 354 10.89 0.04 6.52
C PHE A 354 11.01 0.76 7.86
N SER A 355 11.34 0.07 8.95
CA SER A 355 11.70 0.68 10.23
C SER A 355 13.19 0.98 10.36
N VAL A 356 14.06 0.38 9.52
CA VAL A 356 15.51 0.52 9.57
C VAL A 356 16.05 1.39 8.42
N GLU A 357 17.18 2.07 8.66
CA GLU A 357 17.86 2.83 7.60
C GLU A 357 18.66 1.89 6.66
N PRO A 358 18.75 2.22 5.37
CA PRO A 358 18.22 3.41 4.69
C PRO A 358 16.76 3.31 4.25
N TYR A 359 16.12 2.14 4.38
CA TYR A 359 14.76 1.87 3.89
C TYR A 359 13.72 2.83 4.49
N LYS A 360 13.88 3.18 5.77
CA LYS A 360 13.02 4.13 6.45
C LYS A 360 13.01 5.51 5.78
N SER A 361 14.19 6.05 5.50
CA SER A 361 14.33 7.39 4.88
C SER A 361 13.93 7.43 3.40
N TYR A 362 13.99 6.30 2.70
CA TYR A 362 13.70 6.19 1.27
C TYR A 362 12.41 5.41 0.97
N ARG A 363 11.59 5.15 1.98
CA ARG A 363 10.37 4.35 1.85
C ARG A 363 9.46 4.82 0.73
N GLU A 364 9.32 6.12 0.56
CA GLU A 364 8.45 6.76 -0.44
C GLU A 364 8.79 6.43 -1.90
N TYR A 365 10.02 5.95 -2.17
CA TYR A 365 10.47 5.60 -3.53
C TYR A 365 10.16 4.15 -3.93
N PHE A 366 9.57 3.36 -3.04
CA PHE A 366 9.31 1.95 -3.30
C PHE A 366 7.88 1.68 -3.75
N ASN A 367 7.76 0.87 -4.81
CA ASN A 367 6.58 0.05 -5.07
C ASN A 367 6.81 -1.32 -4.43
N VAL A 368 5.84 -1.80 -3.66
CA VAL A 368 5.96 -3.07 -2.95
C VAL A 368 4.73 -3.93 -3.20
N TYR A 369 4.95 -5.12 -3.73
CA TYR A 369 3.91 -6.08 -4.06
C TYR A 369 4.10 -7.36 -3.25
N ILE A 370 2.98 -7.89 -2.74
CA ILE A 370 2.92 -9.20 -2.11
C ILE A 370 2.17 -10.11 -3.09
N LEU A 371 2.84 -11.17 -3.56
CA LEU A 371 2.35 -12.07 -4.59
C LEU A 371 2.11 -13.47 -3.97
N PRO A 372 0.88 -13.83 -3.61
CA PRO A 372 0.57 -15.13 -3.02
C PRO A 372 0.77 -16.27 -4.03
N THR A 373 1.18 -17.43 -3.50
CA THR A 373 1.21 -18.71 -4.23
C THR A 373 0.55 -19.79 -3.39
N VAL A 374 -0.32 -20.57 -4.01
CA VAL A 374 -1.06 -21.65 -3.34
C VAL A 374 -0.22 -22.93 -3.37
N SER A 375 0.09 -23.47 -2.20
CA SER A 375 0.71 -24.77 -2.01
C SER A 375 -0.34 -25.82 -1.62
N GLU A 376 -0.12 -27.08 -2.03
CA GLU A 376 -1.00 -28.18 -1.61
C GLU A 376 -0.70 -28.64 -0.18
N GLU A 377 0.55 -28.46 0.28
CA GLU A 377 1.02 -28.82 1.61
C GLU A 377 1.69 -27.64 2.31
N THR A 378 1.45 -27.54 3.63
CA THR A 378 2.13 -26.56 4.49
C THR A 378 3.59 -26.94 4.75
N GLY A 379 4.47 -25.94 4.81
CA GLY A 379 5.86 -26.07 5.21
C GLY A 379 6.83 -26.35 4.07
N ALA A 380 8.08 -26.66 4.43
CA ALA A 380 9.13 -27.01 3.49
C ALA A 380 9.42 -28.51 3.48
N GLY A 381 9.95 -29.01 2.37
CA GLY A 381 10.48 -30.37 2.26
C GLY A 381 11.82 -30.53 2.98
N ASN A 382 12.38 -31.73 2.91
CA ASN A 382 13.73 -32.05 3.41
C ASN A 382 14.39 -33.07 2.52
N THR A 383 15.45 -32.68 1.84
CA THR A 383 16.19 -33.55 0.91
C THR A 383 17.02 -34.61 1.62
N ASP A 384 17.53 -34.32 2.82
CA ASP A 384 18.36 -35.30 3.58
C ASP A 384 17.55 -36.51 4.02
N THR A 385 16.27 -36.30 4.30
CA THR A 385 15.35 -37.39 4.73
C THR A 385 14.51 -37.94 3.57
N GLY A 386 14.57 -37.33 2.41
CA GLY A 386 13.72 -37.65 1.25
C GLY A 386 12.25 -37.27 1.44
N LYS A 387 11.90 -36.52 2.49
CA LYS A 387 10.53 -36.01 2.73
C LYS A 387 10.32 -34.72 1.97
N MET A 388 9.88 -34.83 0.74
CA MET A 388 9.50 -33.67 -0.06
C MET A 388 8.06 -33.28 0.25
N ARG A 389 7.76 -31.97 0.15
CA ARG A 389 6.41 -31.44 0.24
C ARG A 389 5.94 -30.90 -1.11
N ASN A 390 4.65 -31.01 -1.35
CA ASN A 390 4.05 -30.50 -2.57
C ASN A 390 3.70 -29.02 -2.41
N THR A 391 4.74 -28.19 -2.31
CA THR A 391 4.61 -26.73 -2.25
C THR A 391 4.78 -26.12 -3.64
N TYR A 392 4.46 -24.86 -3.81
CA TYR A 392 4.47 -24.21 -5.13
C TYR A 392 5.87 -24.19 -5.75
N PHE A 393 6.86 -23.65 -5.04
CA PHE A 393 8.26 -23.57 -5.47
C PHE A 393 9.12 -24.78 -5.04
N LYS A 394 8.53 -25.77 -4.36
CA LYS A 394 9.24 -26.96 -3.86
C LYS A 394 10.40 -26.60 -2.95
N THR A 395 10.24 -25.65 -2.04
CA THR A 395 11.25 -25.33 -1.04
C THR A 395 11.58 -26.54 -0.17
N SER A 396 12.85 -26.72 0.14
CA SER A 396 13.31 -27.83 0.96
C SER A 396 14.60 -27.50 1.72
N TRP A 397 14.70 -28.05 2.91
CA TRP A 397 15.93 -28.10 3.68
C TRP A 397 16.88 -29.17 3.13
N GLY A 398 18.18 -28.88 3.16
CA GLY A 398 19.25 -29.80 2.83
C GLY A 398 20.47 -29.62 3.74
N ASN A 399 21.54 -30.37 3.50
CA ASN A 399 22.84 -30.26 4.16
C ASN A 399 22.70 -30.20 5.71
N ASN A 400 22.00 -31.18 6.29
CA ASN A 400 21.66 -31.25 7.72
C ASN A 400 20.88 -30.03 8.24
N TYR A 401 19.99 -29.51 7.43
CA TYR A 401 19.17 -28.32 7.68
C TYR A 401 19.96 -26.99 7.76
N SER A 402 21.16 -26.93 7.21
CA SER A 402 21.88 -25.65 7.14
C SER A 402 21.44 -24.80 5.96
N ASP A 403 20.96 -25.42 4.88
CA ASP A 403 20.64 -24.75 3.65
C ASP A 403 19.17 -24.93 3.27
N MET A 404 18.51 -23.85 2.86
CA MET A 404 17.20 -23.91 2.24
C MET A 404 17.32 -23.61 0.75
N GLN A 405 16.67 -24.42 -0.07
CA GLN A 405 16.74 -24.35 -1.52
C GLN A 405 15.34 -24.45 -2.12
N VAL A 406 15.18 -23.89 -3.32
CA VAL A 406 14.04 -24.15 -4.20
C VAL A 406 14.46 -25.19 -5.25
N LYS A 407 13.50 -25.95 -5.77
CA LYS A 407 13.79 -26.97 -6.77
C LYS A 407 14.31 -26.36 -8.08
N ASP A 408 13.70 -25.26 -8.53
CA ASP A 408 14.11 -24.50 -9.70
C ASP A 408 13.88 -23.01 -9.43
N TYR A 409 14.97 -22.26 -9.32
CA TYR A 409 14.89 -20.82 -9.07
C TYR A 409 14.30 -20.02 -10.25
N ASN A 410 14.32 -20.55 -11.47
CA ASN A 410 13.71 -19.88 -12.61
C ASN A 410 12.20 -19.78 -12.44
N GLU A 411 11.55 -20.76 -11.79
CA GLU A 411 10.11 -20.72 -11.52
C GLU A 411 9.72 -19.48 -10.68
N ILE A 412 10.61 -19.02 -9.76
CA ILE A 412 10.39 -17.80 -8.97
C ILE A 412 10.41 -16.57 -9.88
N PHE A 413 11.45 -16.45 -10.71
CA PHE A 413 11.62 -15.28 -11.58
C PHE A 413 10.57 -15.23 -12.69
N ASP A 414 10.18 -16.37 -13.23
CA ASP A 414 9.10 -16.49 -14.24
C ASP A 414 7.75 -16.11 -13.63
N PHE A 415 7.45 -16.58 -12.41
CA PHE A 415 6.25 -16.20 -11.68
C PHE A 415 6.20 -14.70 -11.40
N VAL A 416 7.27 -14.13 -10.85
CA VAL A 416 7.34 -12.69 -10.56
C VAL A 416 7.26 -11.87 -11.85
N SER A 417 7.93 -12.29 -12.91
CA SER A 417 7.91 -11.58 -14.21
C SER A 417 6.52 -11.54 -14.83
N SER A 418 5.75 -12.62 -14.66
CA SER A 418 4.39 -12.73 -15.20
C SER A 418 3.30 -12.12 -14.31
N THR A 419 3.63 -11.80 -13.04
CA THR A 419 2.63 -11.38 -12.06
C THR A 419 2.87 -9.95 -11.53
N CYS A 420 4.14 -9.50 -11.42
CA CYS A 420 4.46 -8.20 -10.87
C CYS A 420 4.01 -7.06 -11.81
N PRO A 421 3.12 -6.15 -11.37
CA PRO A 421 2.59 -5.08 -12.23
C PRO A 421 3.65 -4.20 -12.86
N ASP A 422 4.69 -3.80 -12.10
CA ASP A 422 5.74 -2.92 -12.63
C ASP A 422 6.60 -3.56 -13.72
N ILE A 423 6.72 -4.90 -13.71
CA ILE A 423 7.42 -5.63 -14.78
C ILE A 423 6.51 -5.74 -16.01
N ILE A 424 5.25 -6.13 -15.81
CA ILE A 424 4.25 -6.25 -16.89
C ILE A 424 4.06 -4.91 -17.61
N GLU A 425 4.05 -3.81 -16.86
CA GLU A 425 3.90 -2.45 -17.38
C GLU A 425 5.23 -1.85 -17.93
N ASN A 426 6.32 -2.62 -17.98
CA ASN A 426 7.66 -2.21 -18.44
C ASN A 426 8.26 -1.01 -17.67
N LYS A 427 7.93 -0.83 -16.40
CA LYS A 427 8.52 0.19 -15.51
C LYS A 427 9.86 -0.25 -14.95
N THR A 428 10.06 -1.56 -14.81
CA THR A 428 11.30 -2.17 -14.33
C THR A 428 11.50 -3.53 -15.02
N SER A 429 12.66 -4.14 -14.80
CA SER A 429 13.00 -5.48 -15.29
C SER A 429 13.33 -6.40 -14.12
N ILE A 430 13.15 -7.70 -14.28
CA ILE A 430 13.30 -8.70 -13.21
C ILE A 430 14.67 -8.68 -12.54
N ASP A 431 15.73 -8.36 -13.27
CA ASP A 431 17.09 -8.21 -12.77
C ASP A 431 17.27 -7.06 -11.76
N LYS A 432 16.31 -6.15 -11.69
CA LYS A 432 16.27 -5.01 -10.74
C LYS A 432 15.29 -5.19 -9.60
N VAL A 433 14.57 -6.31 -9.58
CA VAL A 433 13.55 -6.59 -8.57
C VAL A 433 14.04 -7.69 -7.64
N PRO A 434 14.50 -7.37 -6.43
CA PRO A 434 14.80 -8.37 -5.43
C PRO A 434 13.51 -9.08 -5.00
N VAL A 435 13.56 -10.41 -4.94
CA VAL A 435 12.42 -11.24 -4.55
C VAL A 435 12.65 -11.80 -3.15
N PHE A 436 11.69 -11.59 -2.25
CA PHE A 436 11.72 -12.09 -0.89
C PHE A 436 10.70 -13.22 -0.78
N LEU A 437 11.19 -14.45 -0.60
CA LEU A 437 10.39 -15.67 -0.52
C LEU A 437 10.19 -16.06 0.94
N LEU A 438 9.01 -15.80 1.48
CA LEU A 438 8.61 -16.30 2.80
C LEU A 438 8.26 -17.78 2.70
N VAL A 439 8.75 -18.59 3.64
CA VAL A 439 8.44 -20.02 3.70
C VAL A 439 7.73 -20.34 5.00
N ASN A 440 6.60 -21.01 4.90
CA ASN A 440 5.81 -21.41 6.05
C ASN A 440 6.44 -22.60 6.79
N ASP A 441 7.58 -22.37 7.36
CA ASP A 441 8.33 -23.36 8.14
C ASP A 441 8.87 -22.70 9.41
N SER A 442 8.71 -23.37 10.56
CA SER A 442 9.09 -22.82 11.87
C SER A 442 10.56 -22.96 12.21
N ARG A 443 11.36 -23.60 11.36
CA ARG A 443 12.80 -23.77 11.56
C ARG A 443 13.55 -22.49 11.28
N TYR A 444 14.49 -22.16 12.15
CA TYR A 444 15.37 -21.01 11.94
C TYR A 444 16.33 -21.22 10.76
N GLY A 445 16.44 -20.20 9.92
CA GLY A 445 17.37 -20.09 8.81
C GLY A 445 17.05 -18.88 7.95
N GLY A 446 17.84 -18.70 6.93
CA GLY A 446 17.69 -17.68 5.89
C GLY A 446 18.87 -17.82 4.94
N ILE A 447 18.68 -17.49 3.69
CA ILE A 447 19.73 -17.48 2.67
C ILE A 447 19.34 -16.56 1.53
N CYS A 448 20.28 -15.80 1.00
CA CYS A 448 20.09 -15.01 -0.20
C CYS A 448 20.99 -15.51 -1.35
N TRP A 449 20.39 -15.69 -2.51
CA TRP A 449 21.09 -16.01 -3.75
C TRP A 449 21.15 -14.78 -4.66
N ILE A 450 22.36 -14.47 -5.13
CA ILE A 450 22.63 -13.30 -5.98
C ILE A 450 23.41 -13.77 -7.21
N TRP A 451 22.98 -13.31 -8.39
CA TRP A 451 23.66 -13.60 -9.66
C TRP A 451 24.32 -12.36 -10.24
N ASN A 452 25.39 -12.55 -11.01
CA ASN A 452 26.12 -11.45 -11.66
C ASN A 452 25.26 -10.62 -12.64
N ASN A 453 24.13 -11.15 -13.09
CA ASN A 453 23.19 -10.45 -13.95
C ASN A 453 22.18 -9.57 -13.18
N GLY A 454 22.31 -9.45 -11.85
CA GLY A 454 21.44 -8.64 -11.00
C GLY A 454 20.30 -9.40 -10.33
N LEU A 455 19.91 -10.57 -10.83
CA LEU A 455 18.87 -11.38 -10.21
C LEU A 455 19.22 -11.71 -8.76
N SER A 456 18.21 -11.69 -7.89
CA SER A 456 18.36 -12.13 -6.50
C SER A 456 17.04 -12.58 -5.91
N TYR A 457 17.09 -13.59 -5.06
CA TYR A 457 15.99 -13.92 -4.15
C TYR A 457 16.54 -14.34 -2.79
N ALA A 458 15.80 -13.98 -1.75
CA ALA A 458 16.07 -14.36 -0.37
C ALA A 458 14.97 -15.32 0.10
N ILE A 459 15.37 -16.43 0.73
CA ILE A 459 14.44 -17.39 1.35
C ILE A 459 14.42 -17.13 2.84
N ILE A 460 13.23 -16.91 3.41
CA ILE A 460 13.04 -16.55 4.81
C ILE A 460 11.97 -17.45 5.43
N PRO A 461 12.34 -18.46 6.23
CA PRO A 461 11.38 -19.25 7.00
C PRO A 461 10.74 -18.44 8.12
N LEU A 462 9.45 -18.67 8.39
CA LEU A 462 8.71 -18.05 9.49
C LEU A 462 9.01 -18.76 10.81
N THR A 463 10.18 -18.50 11.37
CA THR A 463 10.61 -19.14 12.63
C THR A 463 9.72 -18.74 13.80
N GLU A 464 9.11 -19.70 14.48
CA GLU A 464 8.41 -19.47 15.73
C GLU A 464 9.38 -19.51 16.92
N GLY A 465 9.37 -18.45 17.70
CA GLY A 465 10.03 -18.36 19.00
C GLY A 465 11.41 -17.70 19.01
N ASN A 466 11.80 -17.25 20.21
CA ASN A 466 13.11 -16.69 20.52
C ASN A 466 14.15 -17.81 20.58
N LEU A 467 14.71 -18.20 19.45
CA LEU A 467 15.91 -19.03 19.47
C LEU A 467 17.08 -18.17 19.98
N GLN A 468 17.45 -18.36 21.24
CA GLN A 468 18.69 -17.80 21.78
C GLN A 468 19.86 -18.51 21.11
N TRP A 469 20.48 -17.83 20.15
CA TRP A 469 21.78 -18.25 19.67
C TRP A 469 22.81 -17.93 20.75
N SER A 470 23.51 -18.96 21.27
CA SER A 470 24.53 -18.85 22.30
C SER A 470 25.87 -18.33 21.79
N GLY A 471 25.90 -17.61 20.69
CA GLY A 471 27.08 -16.98 20.13
C GLY A 471 27.29 -15.58 20.71
N ASN A 472 28.51 -15.29 21.14
CA ASN A 472 28.98 -14.01 21.67
C ASN A 472 28.84 -12.91 20.59
N SER A 473 27.67 -12.29 20.41
CA SER A 473 27.54 -11.10 19.59
C SER A 473 27.41 -9.86 20.47
N SER A 474 28.41 -9.01 20.42
CA SER A 474 28.46 -7.71 21.07
C SER A 474 27.62 -6.63 20.34
N ILE A 475 26.81 -7.02 19.39
CA ILE A 475 25.87 -6.16 18.66
C ILE A 475 24.46 -6.55 19.09
N GLY A 476 23.79 -5.67 19.81
CA GLY A 476 22.48 -5.88 20.47
C GLY A 476 21.28 -6.10 19.55
N ILE A 477 21.41 -6.89 18.49
CA ILE A 477 20.33 -7.35 17.62
C ILE A 477 19.93 -8.74 18.08
N SER A 478 18.69 -8.92 18.53
CA SER A 478 18.11 -10.22 18.81
C SER A 478 18.06 -11.02 17.50
N THR A 479 19.01 -11.93 17.31
CA THR A 479 19.24 -12.70 16.08
C THR A 479 18.21 -13.81 15.83
N GLY A 480 17.23 -13.99 16.70
CA GLY A 480 16.26 -15.10 16.61
C GLY A 480 14.90 -14.73 16.02
N ASP A 481 14.68 -13.49 15.62
CA ASP A 481 13.42 -13.08 14.99
C ASP A 481 13.54 -13.17 13.46
N TRP A 482 12.69 -13.96 12.83
CA TRP A 482 12.66 -14.15 11.37
C TRP A 482 12.51 -12.81 10.60
N LYS A 483 11.93 -11.78 11.20
CA LYS A 483 11.84 -10.44 10.61
C LYS A 483 13.21 -9.79 10.47
N ASN A 484 14.12 -10.03 11.41
CA ASN A 484 15.51 -9.57 11.29
C ASN A 484 16.26 -10.35 10.19
N VAL A 485 15.94 -11.65 10.03
CA VAL A 485 16.44 -12.44 8.90
C VAL A 485 15.94 -11.88 7.57
N PHE A 486 14.66 -11.46 7.51
CA PHE A 486 14.10 -10.78 6.34
C PHE A 486 14.86 -9.50 5.98
N VAL A 487 15.19 -8.68 6.98
CA VAL A 487 15.98 -7.45 6.77
C VAL A 487 17.41 -7.79 6.33
N HIS A 488 18.05 -8.80 6.94
CA HIS A 488 19.41 -9.21 6.63
C HIS A 488 19.50 -9.82 5.22
N GLU A 489 18.77 -10.92 4.96
CA GLU A 489 18.84 -11.64 3.69
C GLU A 489 18.18 -10.85 2.55
N GLY A 490 17.00 -10.34 2.77
CA GLY A 490 16.27 -9.59 1.74
C GLY A 490 16.80 -8.18 1.55
N GLY A 491 16.86 -7.40 2.62
CA GLY A 491 17.33 -6.02 2.59
C GLY A 491 18.83 -5.92 2.36
N GLY A 492 19.64 -6.54 3.21
CA GLY A 492 21.10 -6.47 3.13
C GLY A 492 21.66 -7.12 1.87
N HIS A 493 21.42 -8.40 1.69
CA HIS A 493 21.98 -9.14 0.54
C HIS A 493 21.15 -8.94 -0.73
N GLY A 494 19.85 -9.24 -0.70
CA GLY A 494 19.00 -9.25 -1.88
C GLY A 494 18.87 -7.90 -2.57
N PHE A 495 18.60 -6.84 -1.83
CA PHE A 495 18.48 -5.47 -2.33
C PHE A 495 19.82 -4.74 -2.32
N GLY A 496 20.47 -4.65 -1.15
CA GLY A 496 21.68 -3.85 -0.94
C GLY A 496 22.93 -4.45 -1.59
N LYS A 497 22.89 -5.73 -2.00
CA LYS A 497 24.04 -6.48 -2.55
C LYS A 497 25.26 -6.46 -1.62
N LEU A 498 25.02 -6.39 -0.30
CA LEU A 498 26.06 -6.39 0.72
C LEU A 498 26.57 -7.82 0.94
N LEU A 499 27.82 -7.95 1.32
CA LEU A 499 28.42 -9.21 1.74
C LEU A 499 28.33 -9.34 3.27
N ASP A 500 28.43 -10.58 3.78
CA ASP A 500 28.54 -10.82 5.22
C ASP A 500 29.83 -10.21 5.79
N GLU A 501 29.75 -9.67 7.00
CA GLU A 501 30.89 -9.13 7.72
C GLU A 501 31.74 -10.22 8.40
N TYR A 502 31.27 -11.48 8.39
CA TYR A 502 31.95 -12.61 9.00
C TYR A 502 32.47 -13.59 7.95
N HIS A 503 33.65 -14.15 8.21
CA HIS A 503 34.23 -15.20 7.41
C HIS A 503 33.97 -16.57 8.06
N TYR A 504 33.37 -17.49 7.31
CA TYR A 504 33.53 -18.90 7.66
C TYR A 504 35.00 -19.28 7.43
N ASN A 505 35.71 -19.72 8.50
CA ASN A 505 37.10 -20.12 8.40
C ASN A 505 37.27 -21.08 7.24
N ASP A 506 38.27 -20.80 6.36
CA ASP A 506 38.82 -21.61 5.27
C ASP A 506 38.40 -21.30 3.82
N SER A 507 37.99 -20.10 3.49
CA SER A 507 38.02 -19.69 2.07
C SER A 507 39.01 -18.53 1.85
N PRO A 508 40.20 -18.81 1.32
CA PRO A 508 41.30 -17.83 1.24
C PRO A 508 41.22 -16.86 0.05
N ASN A 509 40.11 -16.68 -0.63
CA ASN A 509 40.09 -15.91 -1.88
C ASN A 509 38.85 -14.98 -2.01
N TYR A 510 38.71 -13.99 -1.12
CA TYR A 510 38.02 -12.77 -1.48
C TYR A 510 38.97 -11.60 -1.28
N THR A 511 39.70 -11.25 -2.33
CA THR A 511 40.30 -9.91 -2.44
C THR A 511 39.19 -8.97 -2.90
N ALA A 512 38.85 -8.01 -2.04
CA ALA A 512 38.02 -6.86 -2.46
C ALA A 512 38.78 -6.12 -3.57
N GLU A 513 38.18 -6.02 -4.74
CA GLU A 513 38.54 -5.06 -5.77
C GLU A 513 37.65 -3.82 -5.65
#